data_0fa5bf04b13c9571cf3323518ad04400
#
_entry.id   0fa5bf04b13c9571cf3323518ad04400
#
_cell.length_a   1.000
_cell.length_b   1.000
_cell.length_c   1.000
_cell.angle_alpha   90.00
_cell.angle_beta   90.00
_cell.angle_gamma   90.00
#
_symmetry.space_group_name_H-M   'P 1'
#
loop_
_entity.id
_entity.type
_entity.pdbx_description
1 polymer ?
#
loop_
_entity_poly.entity_id
_entity_poly.type
_entity_poly.pdbx_seq_one_letter_code
_entity_poly.pdbx_strand_id
1 'polypeptide(L)'
;MTTTAAQADRVTDTYVELLNRLSAEGLTGEVEVSIKLSALGALLAGGHELALDNARVICAAADRVGTTVTVDAEDHTTTDATLRTVAKLREQYPWVGTVLQSMLYRTTTDCLQQRDPGNRVRLCKGAYAEPSEVAHQAKSAVD
;
A
#
# COMPACT_ATOMS: atom_id res chain seq x y z
N MET A 1 -13.42 7.58 -5.40
CA MET A 1 -12.22 7.52 -6.25
C MET A 1 -11.65 8.93 -6.39
N THR A 2 -10.34 9.08 -6.17
CA THR A 2 -9.66 10.39 -6.29
C THR A 2 -9.58 10.80 -7.76
N THR A 3 -10.10 11.97 -8.10
CA THR A 3 -10.23 12.46 -9.47
C THR A 3 -9.42 13.74 -9.74
N THR A 4 -8.81 14.33 -8.71
CA THR A 4 -7.96 15.52 -8.82
C THR A 4 -6.77 15.45 -7.86
N ALA A 5 -5.67 16.12 -8.18
CA ALA A 5 -4.51 16.25 -7.28
C ALA A 5 -4.92 16.85 -5.91
N ALA A 6 -5.75 17.89 -5.91
CA ALA A 6 -6.23 18.49 -4.67
C ALA A 6 -7.05 17.53 -3.78
N GLN A 7 -7.70 16.52 -4.35
CA GLN A 7 -8.32 15.47 -3.54
C GLN A 7 -7.27 14.51 -2.96
N ALA A 8 -6.24 14.14 -3.74
CA ALA A 8 -5.14 13.32 -3.27
C ALA A 8 -4.41 13.99 -2.09
N ASP A 9 -4.14 15.29 -2.20
CA ASP A 9 -3.50 16.08 -1.13
C ASP A 9 -4.36 16.08 0.15
N ARG A 10 -5.68 16.30 0.04
CA ARG A 10 -6.58 16.24 1.21
C ARG A 10 -6.62 14.85 1.86
N VAL A 11 -6.55 13.78 1.07
CA VAL A 11 -6.45 12.42 1.62
C VAL A 11 -5.14 12.26 2.39
N THR A 12 -4.04 12.76 1.84
CA THR A 12 -2.73 12.76 2.49
C THR A 12 -2.77 13.51 3.82
N ASP A 13 -3.34 14.71 3.84
CA ASP A 13 -3.50 15.51 5.06
C ASP A 13 -4.33 14.76 6.12
N THR A 14 -5.40 14.08 5.70
CA THR A 14 -6.24 13.27 6.60
C THR A 14 -5.44 12.13 7.25
N TYR A 15 -4.55 11.46 6.50
CA TYR A 15 -3.66 10.45 7.09
C TYR A 15 -2.67 11.06 8.08
N VAL A 16 -2.10 12.22 7.78
CA VAL A 16 -1.19 12.93 8.70
C VAL A 16 -1.91 13.32 9.99
N GLU A 17 -3.14 13.83 9.89
CA GLU A 17 -3.97 14.14 11.06
C GLU A 17 -4.29 12.89 11.89
N LEU A 18 -4.66 11.77 11.23
CA LEU A 18 -4.89 10.49 11.90
C LEU A 18 -3.66 10.03 12.67
N LEU A 19 -2.47 10.05 12.06
CA LEU A 19 -1.22 9.68 12.69
C LEU A 19 -0.89 10.55 13.90
N ASN A 20 -1.11 11.86 13.82
CA ASN A 20 -0.93 12.77 14.94
C ASN A 20 -1.91 12.46 16.08
N ARG A 21 -3.18 12.12 15.78
CA ARG A 21 -4.15 11.69 16.80
C ARG A 21 -3.78 10.37 17.44
N LEU A 22 -3.36 9.37 16.67
CA LEU A 22 -2.89 8.09 17.22
C LEU A 22 -1.73 8.30 18.20
N SER A 23 -0.82 9.22 17.88
CA SER A 23 0.28 9.59 18.76
C SER A 23 -0.21 10.26 20.04
N ALA A 24 -1.14 11.21 19.93
CA ALA A 24 -1.71 11.92 21.10
C ALA A 24 -2.46 10.97 22.06
N GLU A 25 -3.07 9.90 21.52
CA GLU A 25 -3.77 8.87 22.30
C GLU A 25 -2.85 7.73 22.77
N GLY A 26 -1.55 7.77 22.45
CA GLY A 26 -0.58 6.73 22.84
C GLY A 26 -0.74 5.39 22.13
N LEU A 27 -1.37 5.36 20.94
CA LEU A 27 -1.73 4.12 20.22
C LEU A 27 -0.73 3.71 19.14
N THR A 28 0.30 4.48 18.88
CA THR A 28 1.22 4.25 17.73
C THR A 28 2.03 2.96 17.82
N GLY A 29 2.26 2.42 19.02
CA GLY A 29 2.90 1.12 19.22
C GLY A 29 1.99 -0.09 18.96
N GLU A 30 0.68 0.13 18.90
CA GLU A 30 -0.34 -0.92 18.81
C GLU A 30 -0.96 -1.03 17.41
N VAL A 31 -0.85 0.04 16.60
CA VAL A 31 -1.57 0.16 15.32
C VAL A 31 -0.65 0.62 14.20
N GLU A 32 -0.98 0.25 12.98
CA GLU A 32 -0.42 0.80 11.76
C GLU A 32 -1.53 1.39 10.89
N VAL A 33 -1.17 2.18 9.88
CA VAL A 33 -2.11 2.63 8.86
C VAL A 33 -1.88 1.92 7.54
N SER A 34 -2.96 1.64 6.80
CA SER A 34 -2.90 1.16 5.43
C SER A 34 -3.30 2.25 4.46
N ILE A 35 -2.58 2.37 3.35
CA ILE A 35 -2.82 3.36 2.31
C ILE A 35 -3.09 2.70 0.96
N LYS A 36 -3.95 3.31 0.13
CA LYS A 36 -4.19 2.93 -1.25
C LYS A 36 -3.60 4.00 -2.18
N LEU A 37 -2.76 3.59 -3.11
CA LEU A 37 -2.13 4.52 -4.04
C LEU A 37 -3.14 5.23 -4.95
N SER A 38 -4.25 4.57 -5.29
CA SER A 38 -5.34 5.21 -6.03
C SER A 38 -5.96 6.39 -5.28
N ALA A 39 -6.06 6.31 -3.95
CA ALA A 39 -6.55 7.40 -3.12
C ALA A 39 -5.55 8.57 -3.07
N LEU A 40 -4.26 8.29 -3.22
CA LEU A 40 -3.17 9.27 -3.24
C LEU A 40 -2.88 9.83 -4.64
N GLY A 41 -3.70 9.48 -5.64
CA GLY A 41 -3.63 10.06 -6.98
C GLY A 41 -2.99 9.18 -8.05
N ALA A 42 -2.62 7.91 -7.79
CA ALA A 42 -1.91 7.05 -8.73
C ALA A 42 -2.63 6.85 -10.08
N LEU A 43 -3.95 6.96 -10.12
CA LEU A 43 -4.76 6.78 -11.34
C LEU A 43 -4.94 8.08 -12.15
N LEU A 44 -4.40 9.20 -11.70
CA LEU A 44 -4.40 10.46 -12.45
C LEU A 44 -3.34 10.42 -13.56
N ALA A 45 -3.49 11.29 -14.56
CA ALA A 45 -2.45 11.46 -15.58
C ALA A 45 -1.13 11.89 -14.90
N GLY A 46 -0.06 11.10 -15.08
CA GLY A 46 1.21 11.29 -14.37
C GLY A 46 1.16 10.99 -12.86
N GLY A 47 0.08 10.35 -12.39
CA GLY A 47 -0.24 10.20 -10.97
C GLY A 47 0.69 9.31 -10.14
N HIS A 48 1.54 8.49 -10.78
CA HIS A 48 2.45 7.61 -10.04
C HIS A 48 3.47 8.40 -9.19
N GLU A 49 4.04 9.48 -9.73
CA GLU A 49 4.96 10.32 -8.95
C GLU A 49 4.20 11.09 -7.86
N LEU A 50 3.03 11.64 -8.17
CA LEU A 50 2.16 12.29 -7.16
C LEU A 50 1.84 11.33 -6.00
N ALA A 51 1.42 10.10 -6.30
CA ALA A 51 1.09 9.11 -5.28
C ALA A 51 2.33 8.70 -4.46
N LEU A 52 3.49 8.59 -5.09
CA LEU A 52 4.75 8.32 -4.39
C LEU A 52 5.10 9.48 -3.43
N ASP A 53 4.99 10.73 -3.87
CA ASP A 53 5.29 11.90 -3.03
C ASP A 53 4.29 12.01 -1.87
N ASN A 54 3.01 11.81 -2.13
CA ASN A 54 1.98 11.76 -1.08
C ASN A 54 2.22 10.61 -0.08
N ALA A 55 2.62 9.43 -0.56
CA ALA A 55 2.98 8.31 0.31
C ALA A 55 4.22 8.62 1.16
N ARG A 56 5.22 9.33 0.62
CA ARG A 56 6.39 9.79 1.38
C ARG A 56 6.00 10.73 2.52
N VAL A 57 5.05 11.64 2.30
CA VAL A 57 4.54 12.55 3.35
C VAL A 57 3.90 11.75 4.48
N ILE A 58 3.09 10.73 4.15
CA ILE A 58 2.45 9.86 5.15
C ILE A 58 3.52 9.02 5.89
N CYS A 59 4.49 8.44 5.17
CA CYS A 59 5.57 7.67 5.78
C CYS A 59 6.43 8.53 6.72
N ALA A 60 6.75 9.78 6.34
CA ALA A 60 7.46 10.71 7.20
C ALA A 60 6.69 11.03 8.49
N ALA A 61 5.36 11.19 8.38
CA ALA A 61 4.51 11.39 9.54
C ALA A 61 4.46 10.14 10.45
N ALA A 62 4.36 8.93 9.86
CA ALA A 62 4.36 7.68 10.59
C ALA A 62 5.69 7.44 11.32
N ASP A 63 6.81 7.69 10.66
CA ASP A 63 8.15 7.58 11.24
C ASP A 63 8.33 8.50 12.45
N ARG A 64 7.90 9.76 12.32
CA ARG A 64 7.95 10.76 13.40
C ARG A 64 7.19 10.34 14.65
N VAL A 65 6.05 9.63 14.49
CA VAL A 65 5.20 9.21 15.62
C VAL A 65 5.46 7.76 16.08
N GLY A 66 6.38 7.04 15.43
CA GLY A 66 6.79 5.70 15.83
C GLY A 66 5.80 4.61 15.45
N THR A 67 5.12 4.75 14.28
CA THR A 67 4.28 3.67 13.71
C THR A 67 4.70 3.33 12.28
N THR A 68 4.00 2.42 11.65
CA THR A 68 4.32 1.91 10.31
C THR A 68 3.18 2.09 9.32
N VAL A 69 3.50 1.98 8.03
CA VAL A 69 2.54 2.07 6.93
C VAL A 69 2.61 0.81 6.09
N THR A 70 1.46 0.28 5.71
CA THR A 70 1.33 -0.78 4.72
C THR A 70 0.63 -0.24 3.48
N VAL A 71 1.21 -0.49 2.30
CA VAL A 71 0.60 -0.14 1.01
C VAL A 71 -0.30 -1.29 0.58
N ASP A 72 -1.60 -1.02 0.44
CA ASP A 72 -2.60 -2.00 0.04
C ASP A 72 -2.44 -2.42 -1.42
N ALA A 73 -2.74 -3.68 -1.71
CA ALA A 73 -2.96 -4.16 -3.07
C ALA A 73 -4.33 -3.70 -3.58
N GLU A 74 -4.37 -3.29 -4.84
CA GLU A 74 -5.60 -2.94 -5.54
C GLU A 74 -5.83 -3.93 -6.70
N ASP A 75 -6.45 -3.54 -7.81
CA ASP A 75 -6.66 -4.48 -8.92
C ASP A 75 -5.33 -4.94 -9.56
N HIS A 76 -5.37 -6.06 -10.28
CA HIS A 76 -4.18 -6.70 -10.85
C HIS A 76 -3.36 -5.80 -11.77
N THR A 77 -4.00 -4.83 -12.45
CA THR A 77 -3.32 -3.94 -13.40
C THR A 77 -2.37 -2.97 -12.72
N THR A 78 -2.57 -2.73 -11.43
CA THR A 78 -1.77 -1.79 -10.62
C THR A 78 -0.65 -2.47 -9.83
N THR A 79 -0.60 -3.81 -9.80
CA THR A 79 0.33 -4.57 -8.94
C THR A 79 1.79 -4.17 -9.16
N ASP A 80 2.27 -4.10 -10.41
CA ASP A 80 3.66 -3.73 -10.70
C ASP A 80 4.00 -2.32 -10.25
N ALA A 81 3.09 -1.37 -10.47
CA ALA A 81 3.27 0.01 -10.06
C ALA A 81 3.32 0.13 -8.53
N THR A 82 2.44 -0.61 -7.84
CA THR A 82 2.40 -0.67 -6.37
C THR A 82 3.70 -1.23 -5.81
N LEU A 83 4.19 -2.35 -6.30
CA LEU A 83 5.44 -2.96 -5.83
C LEU A 83 6.66 -2.07 -6.10
N ARG A 84 6.71 -1.38 -7.25
CA ARG A 84 7.75 -0.38 -7.53
C ARG A 84 7.70 0.80 -6.56
N THR A 85 6.51 1.29 -6.24
CA THR A 85 6.33 2.38 -5.26
C THR A 85 6.79 1.94 -3.88
N VAL A 86 6.43 0.73 -3.43
CA VAL A 86 6.90 0.17 -2.16
C VAL A 86 8.44 0.06 -2.13
N ALA A 87 9.07 -0.41 -3.22
CA ALA A 87 10.53 -0.50 -3.30
C ALA A 87 11.17 0.89 -3.12
N LYS A 88 10.66 1.92 -3.80
CA LYS A 88 11.15 3.31 -3.66
C LYS A 88 10.93 3.87 -2.24
N LEU A 89 9.82 3.55 -1.61
CA LEU A 89 9.56 3.99 -0.23
C LEU A 89 10.52 3.32 0.76
N ARG A 90 10.85 2.03 0.56
CA ARG A 90 11.77 1.28 1.42
C ARG A 90 13.23 1.77 1.37
N GLU A 91 13.62 2.48 0.32
CA GLU A 91 14.93 3.14 0.29
C GLU A 91 15.13 4.12 1.45
N GLN A 92 14.05 4.75 1.91
CA GLN A 92 14.06 5.72 3.02
C GLN A 92 13.37 5.18 4.28
N TYR A 93 12.34 4.34 4.11
CA TYR A 93 11.51 3.77 5.18
C TYR A 93 11.49 2.24 5.07
N PRO A 94 12.54 1.52 5.50
CA PRO A 94 12.67 0.07 5.31
C PRO A 94 11.51 -0.75 5.89
N TRP A 95 10.82 -0.19 6.87
CA TRP A 95 9.68 -0.79 7.55
C TRP A 95 8.36 -0.72 6.76
N VAL A 96 8.31 -0.09 5.58
CA VAL A 96 7.07 -0.04 4.77
C VAL A 96 6.64 -1.44 4.37
N GLY A 97 5.37 -1.77 4.71
CA GLY A 97 4.73 -3.02 4.34
C GLY A 97 4.07 -2.98 2.96
N THR A 98 3.89 -4.15 2.38
CA THR A 98 3.08 -4.34 1.16
C THR A 98 2.03 -5.43 1.38
N VAL A 99 1.03 -5.46 0.49
CA VAL A 99 0.01 -6.50 0.46
C VAL A 99 0.14 -7.30 -0.82
N LEU A 100 0.04 -8.62 -0.71
CA LEU A 100 -0.06 -9.54 -1.85
C LEU A 100 -1.38 -10.30 -1.77
N GLN A 101 -1.96 -10.62 -2.94
CA GLN A 101 -3.26 -11.29 -3.05
C GLN A 101 -3.07 -12.72 -3.54
N SER A 102 -3.35 -13.73 -2.69
CA SER A 102 -3.10 -15.14 -3.01
C SER A 102 -3.92 -15.66 -4.20
N MET A 103 -5.01 -14.98 -4.57
CA MET A 103 -5.79 -15.34 -5.75
C MET A 103 -5.05 -15.11 -7.08
N LEU A 104 -4.06 -14.18 -7.12
CA LEU A 104 -3.34 -13.88 -8.37
C LEU A 104 -2.27 -14.96 -8.65
N TYR A 105 -2.19 -15.45 -9.87
CA TYR A 105 -1.19 -16.45 -10.27
C TYR A 105 0.24 -16.00 -10.05
N ARG A 106 0.50 -14.69 -10.16
CA ARG A 106 1.83 -14.09 -9.98
C ARG A 106 2.30 -14.07 -8.52
N THR A 107 1.41 -14.24 -7.55
CA THR A 107 1.71 -13.99 -6.13
C THR A 107 2.87 -14.83 -5.60
N THR A 108 3.03 -16.08 -6.04
CA THR A 108 4.18 -16.90 -5.65
C THR A 108 5.51 -16.25 -6.06
N THR A 109 5.58 -15.71 -7.28
CA THR A 109 6.78 -14.99 -7.77
C THR A 109 6.99 -13.69 -7.00
N ASP A 110 5.93 -12.93 -6.76
CA ASP A 110 5.99 -11.69 -6.00
C ASP A 110 6.44 -11.94 -4.54
N CYS A 111 5.98 -13.04 -3.89
CA CYS A 111 6.47 -13.45 -2.57
C CYS A 111 7.98 -13.70 -2.56
N LEU A 112 8.49 -14.39 -3.59
CA LEU A 112 9.93 -14.64 -3.71
C LEU A 112 10.74 -13.35 -3.86
N GLN A 113 10.19 -12.35 -4.55
CA GLN A 113 10.82 -11.02 -4.67
C GLN A 113 10.80 -10.23 -3.35
N GLN A 114 9.84 -10.52 -2.47
CA GLN A 114 9.69 -9.85 -1.15
C GLN A 114 10.43 -10.57 -0.01
N ARG A 115 11.22 -11.61 -0.30
CA ARG A 115 11.84 -12.50 0.70
C ARG A 115 12.96 -11.89 1.54
N ASP A 116 13.41 -10.67 1.23
CA ASP A 116 14.51 -10.06 1.96
C ASP A 116 14.16 -9.89 3.45
N PRO A 117 15.10 -10.21 4.37
CA PRO A 117 14.88 -10.07 5.79
C PRO A 117 14.46 -8.64 6.16
N GLY A 118 13.40 -8.53 6.96
CA GLY A 118 12.85 -7.24 7.38
C GLY A 118 11.70 -6.71 6.47
N ASN A 119 11.51 -7.25 5.28
CA ASN A 119 10.36 -6.91 4.46
C ASN A 119 9.05 -7.36 5.14
N ARG A 120 8.14 -6.41 5.31
CA ARG A 120 6.81 -6.67 5.87
C ARG A 120 5.83 -6.96 4.74
N VAL A 121 5.17 -8.12 4.79
CA VAL A 121 4.19 -8.55 3.79
C VAL A 121 2.93 -9.04 4.50
N ARG A 122 1.79 -8.50 4.09
CA ARG A 122 0.47 -9.02 4.45
C ARG A 122 -0.07 -9.82 3.26
N LEU A 123 -0.29 -11.11 3.45
CA LEU A 123 -0.94 -11.96 2.45
C LEU A 123 -2.45 -11.97 2.72
N CYS A 124 -3.24 -11.60 1.72
CA CYS A 124 -4.69 -11.73 1.75
C CYS A 124 -5.18 -12.59 0.58
N LYS A 125 -6.44 -13.02 0.64
CA LYS A 125 -7.01 -13.84 -0.45
C LYS A 125 -7.16 -13.06 -1.74
N GLY A 126 -7.62 -11.81 -1.63
CA GLY A 126 -8.00 -10.92 -2.69
C GLY A 126 -9.48 -10.56 -2.62
N ALA A 127 -9.83 -9.34 -3.05
CA ALA A 127 -11.18 -8.80 -2.95
C ALA A 127 -11.73 -8.27 -4.29
N TYR A 128 -10.91 -8.25 -5.32
CA TYR A 128 -11.30 -7.76 -6.64
C TYR A 128 -11.83 -8.90 -7.50
N ALA A 129 -12.80 -8.59 -8.38
CA ALA A 129 -13.29 -9.53 -9.39
C ALA A 129 -12.32 -9.59 -10.56
N GLU A 130 -11.21 -10.29 -10.36
CA GLU A 130 -10.15 -10.40 -11.36
C GLU A 130 -10.49 -11.43 -12.45
N PRO A 131 -10.04 -11.23 -13.70
CA PRO A 131 -10.30 -12.16 -14.77
C PRO A 131 -9.55 -13.50 -14.57
N SER A 132 -10.11 -14.57 -15.15
CA SER A 132 -9.58 -15.95 -15.03
C SER A 132 -8.17 -16.14 -15.58
N GLU A 133 -7.75 -15.25 -16.47
CA GLU A 133 -6.42 -15.25 -17.08
C GLU A 133 -5.31 -14.86 -16.11
N VAL A 134 -5.65 -14.20 -15.00
CA VAL A 134 -4.68 -13.69 -14.01
C VAL A 134 -4.93 -14.19 -12.60
N ALA A 135 -6.11 -14.78 -12.32
CA ALA A 135 -6.50 -15.15 -10.96
C ALA A 135 -7.30 -16.46 -10.88
N HIS A 136 -7.09 -17.17 -9.79
CA HIS A 136 -7.92 -18.30 -9.40
C HIS A 136 -9.36 -17.86 -9.15
N GLN A 137 -10.32 -18.59 -9.74
CA GLN A 137 -11.75 -18.29 -9.61
C GLN A 137 -12.41 -19.12 -8.49
N ALA A 138 -11.88 -20.29 -8.20
CA ALA A 138 -12.41 -21.18 -7.16
C ALA A 138 -11.82 -20.83 -5.79
N LYS A 139 -12.68 -20.66 -4.78
CA LYS A 139 -12.25 -20.39 -3.39
C LYS A 139 -11.25 -21.43 -2.89
N SER A 140 -11.48 -22.72 -3.20
CA SER A 140 -10.59 -23.82 -2.81
C SER A 140 -9.19 -23.79 -3.41
N ALA A 141 -8.97 -22.97 -4.44
CA ALA A 141 -7.66 -22.77 -5.05
C ALA A 141 -6.90 -21.58 -4.42
N VAL A 142 -7.60 -20.77 -3.61
CA VAL A 142 -7.06 -19.58 -2.94
C VAL A 142 -6.81 -19.85 -1.45
N ASP A 143 -7.60 -20.75 -0.84
CA ASP A 143 -7.51 -21.18 0.55
C ASP A 143 -6.37 -22.18 0.74
#